data_bf2c2cd025fdfe94efd2a2b9d16c4ad3
#
_entry.id   bf2c2cd025fdfe94efd2a2b9d16c4ad3
#
_cell.length_a   1.000
_cell.length_b   1.000
_cell.length_c   1.000
_cell.angle_alpha   90.00
_cell.angle_beta   90.00
_cell.angle_gamma   90.00
#
_symmetry.space_group_name_H-M   'P 1'
#
loop_
_entity.id
_entity.type
_entity.pdbx_description
1 polymer ?
#
loop_
_entity_poly.entity_id
_entity_poly.type
_entity_poly.pdbx_seq_one_letter_code
_entity_poly.pdbx_strand_id
1 'polypeptide(L)'
;YATHAVQSTYGYEYQGDNLLLARVNLLLTYAEHLQARWQRKPTKEELRPIANIISWNLWQMDGLHLSVPGGKPQPETKQLDLFSMFGAAEPQPPTVSCKVKNWRKGSHGTAQNFETIQEGSTSMKFDYVIGNPPYQDERQGTSTTALPVYNNFMDASYKVGSSVMLITPARFLFNAGRTPKQWNEQMLNDEHLKVLYYEKDGEKVFPNTDIKGGVAITYRDEKQSYGAIGTFTIFPELNLILRKVKNKIVKGNSLAD
;
A
#
# COMPACT_ATOMS: atom_id res chain seq x y z
N TYR A 1 -22.28 -1.87 -15.62
CA TYR A 1 -21.02 -1.11 -15.59
C TYR A 1 -20.69 -0.61 -14.19
N ALA A 2 -21.53 0.21 -13.54
CA ALA A 2 -21.29 0.77 -12.20
C ALA A 2 -21.03 -0.31 -11.13
N THR A 3 -21.78 -1.42 -11.14
CA THR A 3 -21.55 -2.55 -10.23
C THR A 3 -20.16 -3.16 -10.42
N HIS A 4 -19.70 -3.32 -11.66
CA HIS A 4 -18.33 -3.83 -11.92
C HIS A 4 -17.25 -2.87 -11.44
N ALA A 5 -17.47 -1.55 -11.52
CA ALA A 5 -16.55 -0.57 -10.95
C ALA A 5 -16.39 -0.78 -9.44
N VAL A 6 -17.49 -0.94 -8.71
CA VAL A 6 -17.45 -1.23 -7.26
C VAL A 6 -16.80 -2.59 -6.97
N GLN A 7 -17.10 -3.64 -7.77
CA GLN A 7 -16.48 -4.96 -7.64
C GLN A 7 -14.95 -4.94 -7.88
N SER A 8 -14.45 -3.97 -8.63
CA SER A 8 -13.03 -3.80 -8.96
C SER A 8 -12.30 -2.84 -8.01
N THR A 9 -13.01 -2.22 -7.06
CA THR A 9 -12.45 -1.27 -6.10
C THR A 9 -12.30 -1.94 -4.74
N TYR A 10 -11.06 -2.01 -4.25
CA TYR A 10 -10.72 -2.60 -2.95
C TYR A 10 -10.05 -1.56 -2.08
N GLY A 11 -10.25 -1.66 -0.77
CA GLY A 11 -9.64 -0.75 0.20
C GLY A 11 -9.30 -1.46 1.50
N TYR A 12 -8.15 -1.14 2.05
CA TYR A 12 -7.67 -1.69 3.31
C TYR A 12 -7.22 -0.53 4.20
N GLU A 13 -7.87 -0.39 5.34
CA GLU A 13 -7.69 0.71 6.27
C GLU A 13 -7.52 0.17 7.68
N TYR A 14 -6.56 0.70 8.43
CA TYR A 14 -6.31 0.28 9.80
C TYR A 14 -7.38 0.82 10.77
N GLN A 15 -7.79 2.07 10.60
CA GLN A 15 -8.74 2.72 11.50
C GLN A 15 -10.18 2.46 11.08
N GLY A 16 -11.00 1.98 12.03
CA GLY A 16 -12.38 1.57 11.76
C GLY A 16 -13.32 2.72 11.37
N ASP A 17 -13.12 3.91 11.90
CA ASP A 17 -13.89 5.12 11.56
C ASP A 17 -13.60 5.59 10.12
N ASN A 18 -12.33 5.62 9.71
CA ASN A 18 -11.95 5.91 8.33
C ASN A 18 -12.53 4.88 7.36
N LEU A 19 -12.50 3.59 7.74
CA LEU A 19 -13.11 2.53 6.96
C LEU A 19 -14.63 2.75 6.79
N LEU A 20 -15.32 3.14 7.86
CA LEU A 20 -16.75 3.45 7.80
C LEU A 20 -17.04 4.59 6.83
N LEU A 21 -16.26 5.68 6.93
CA LEU A 21 -16.38 6.81 6.00
C LEU A 21 -16.13 6.40 4.55
N ALA A 22 -15.10 5.60 4.30
CA ALA A 22 -14.81 5.08 2.96
C ALA A 22 -15.98 4.25 2.39
N ARG A 23 -16.56 3.36 3.20
CA ARG A 23 -17.72 2.55 2.81
C ARG A 23 -18.95 3.41 2.48
N VAL A 24 -19.23 4.40 3.33
CA VAL A 24 -20.37 5.33 3.13
C VAL A 24 -20.14 6.16 1.87
N ASN A 25 -18.96 6.74 1.69
CA ASN A 25 -18.66 7.57 0.52
C ASN A 25 -18.78 6.77 -0.78
N LEU A 26 -18.27 5.53 -0.81
CA LEU A 26 -18.38 4.69 -2.00
C LEU A 26 -19.84 4.34 -2.33
N LEU A 27 -20.66 4.05 -1.30
CA LEU A 27 -22.09 3.78 -1.49
C LEU A 27 -22.84 5.01 -1.98
N LEU A 28 -22.54 6.20 -1.42
CA LEU A 28 -23.15 7.46 -1.84
C LEU A 28 -22.76 7.82 -3.29
N THR A 29 -21.49 7.69 -3.64
CA THR A 29 -20.99 7.90 -5.02
C THR A 29 -21.72 6.99 -6.01
N TYR A 30 -21.92 5.72 -5.65
CA TYR A 30 -22.70 4.80 -6.48
C TYR A 30 -24.16 5.24 -6.61
N ALA A 31 -24.80 5.63 -5.50
CA ALA A 31 -26.19 6.09 -5.49
C ALA A 31 -26.39 7.37 -6.31
N GLU A 32 -25.48 8.33 -6.20
CA GLU A 32 -25.49 9.58 -6.97
C GLU A 32 -25.33 9.30 -8.48
N HIS A 33 -24.43 8.41 -8.85
CA HIS A 33 -24.26 7.98 -10.24
C HIS A 33 -25.54 7.36 -10.82
N LEU A 34 -26.21 6.49 -10.06
CA LEU A 34 -27.49 5.92 -10.49
C LEU A 34 -28.59 6.96 -10.57
N GLN A 35 -28.66 7.88 -9.58
CA GLN A 35 -29.65 8.95 -9.58
C GLN A 35 -29.48 9.86 -10.81
N ALA A 36 -28.26 10.22 -11.13
CA ALA A 36 -27.97 11.04 -12.31
C ALA A 36 -28.39 10.33 -13.62
N ARG A 37 -28.19 9.02 -13.71
CA ARG A 37 -28.52 8.25 -14.91
C ARG A 37 -30.01 7.92 -15.02
N TRP A 38 -30.66 7.61 -13.91
CA TRP A 38 -32.06 7.16 -13.90
C TRP A 38 -33.07 8.30 -13.65
N GLN A 39 -32.59 9.51 -13.30
CA GLN A 39 -33.39 10.67 -12.94
C GLN A 39 -34.34 10.39 -11.74
N ARG A 40 -33.98 9.41 -10.91
CA ARG A 40 -34.65 9.08 -9.65
C ARG A 40 -33.66 8.54 -8.64
N LYS A 41 -33.96 8.66 -7.36
CA LYS A 41 -33.15 8.03 -6.30
C LYS A 41 -33.27 6.51 -6.36
N PRO A 42 -32.16 5.79 -6.18
CA PRO A 42 -32.20 4.33 -6.03
C PRO A 42 -32.93 3.94 -4.73
N THR A 43 -33.59 2.79 -4.74
CA THR A 43 -34.25 2.24 -3.55
C THR A 43 -33.26 1.52 -2.63
N LYS A 44 -33.68 1.20 -1.41
CA LYS A 44 -32.85 0.42 -0.47
C LYS A 44 -32.55 -0.98 -1.00
N GLU A 45 -33.49 -1.60 -1.69
CA GLU A 45 -33.38 -2.92 -2.30
C GLU A 45 -32.32 -2.92 -3.41
N GLU A 46 -32.26 -1.85 -4.21
CA GLU A 46 -31.26 -1.67 -5.28
C GLU A 46 -29.85 -1.40 -4.71
N LEU A 47 -29.74 -0.77 -3.54
CA LEU A 47 -28.46 -0.46 -2.89
C LEU A 47 -27.91 -1.63 -2.04
N ARG A 48 -28.77 -2.53 -1.53
CA ARG A 48 -28.34 -3.64 -0.66
C ARG A 48 -27.27 -4.54 -1.28
N PRO A 49 -27.38 -4.99 -2.54
CA PRO A 49 -26.32 -5.79 -3.18
C PRO A 49 -24.97 -5.05 -3.24
N ILE A 50 -25.02 -3.73 -3.48
CA ILE A 50 -23.82 -2.90 -3.57
C ILE A 50 -23.17 -2.72 -2.20
N ALA A 51 -23.97 -2.48 -1.16
CA ALA A 51 -23.48 -2.43 0.22
C ALA A 51 -22.78 -3.74 0.62
N ASN A 52 -23.31 -4.89 0.18
CA ASN A 52 -22.68 -6.20 0.39
C ASN A 52 -21.33 -6.31 -0.37
N ILE A 53 -21.24 -5.85 -1.62
CA ILE A 53 -19.97 -5.82 -2.36
C ILE A 53 -18.96 -4.93 -1.64
N ILE A 54 -19.36 -3.74 -1.23
CA ILE A 54 -18.52 -2.78 -0.50
C ILE A 54 -18.00 -3.40 0.81
N SER A 55 -18.85 -4.10 1.56
CA SER A 55 -18.46 -4.74 2.81
C SER A 55 -17.40 -5.84 2.62
N TRP A 56 -17.39 -6.51 1.46
CA TRP A 56 -16.39 -7.49 1.08
C TRP A 56 -15.10 -6.88 0.53
N ASN A 57 -15.18 -5.70 -0.07
CA ASN A 57 -14.04 -5.08 -0.74
C ASN A 57 -13.28 -4.11 0.15
N LEU A 58 -13.93 -3.52 1.16
CA LEU A 58 -13.29 -2.59 2.08
C LEU A 58 -13.16 -3.25 3.46
N TRP A 59 -11.93 -3.52 3.88
CA TRP A 59 -11.62 -4.23 5.11
C TRP A 59 -10.82 -3.38 6.08
N GLN A 60 -11.06 -3.59 7.39
CA GLN A 60 -10.12 -3.15 8.41
C GLN A 60 -8.95 -4.13 8.43
N MET A 61 -7.75 -3.63 8.20
CA MET A 61 -6.56 -4.47 8.09
C MET A 61 -5.33 -3.81 8.71
N ASP A 62 -4.62 -4.57 9.53
CA ASP A 62 -3.22 -4.30 9.80
C ASP A 62 -2.39 -4.73 8.59
N GLY A 63 -1.87 -3.76 7.86
CA GLY A 63 -1.17 -4.01 6.59
C GLY A 63 0.19 -4.69 6.75
N LEU A 64 0.78 -4.71 7.95
CA LEU A 64 2.03 -5.43 8.24
C LEU A 64 1.75 -6.90 8.57
N HIS A 65 0.67 -7.18 9.28
CA HIS A 65 0.32 -8.54 9.72
C HIS A 65 -0.80 -9.18 8.88
N LEU A 66 -1.36 -8.46 7.91
CA LEU A 66 -2.47 -8.89 7.03
C LEU A 66 -3.68 -9.42 7.80
N SER A 67 -3.90 -8.89 8.98
CA SER A 67 -4.91 -9.35 9.94
C SER A 67 -5.90 -8.25 10.29
N VAL A 68 -7.07 -8.66 10.81
CA VAL A 68 -8.08 -7.73 11.31
C VAL A 68 -7.67 -7.23 12.68
N PRO A 69 -7.45 -5.91 12.89
CA PRO A 69 -7.12 -5.36 14.20
C PRO A 69 -8.18 -5.69 15.24
N GLY A 70 -7.77 -6.22 16.40
CA GLY A 70 -8.68 -6.60 17.49
C GLY A 70 -9.64 -7.74 17.17
N GLY A 71 -9.45 -8.44 16.07
CA GLY A 71 -10.24 -9.61 15.69
C GLY A 71 -10.07 -10.72 16.72
N LYS A 72 -11.18 -11.20 17.30
CA LYS A 72 -11.14 -12.40 18.15
C LYS A 72 -11.06 -13.63 17.26
N PRO A 73 -10.07 -14.51 17.47
CA PRO A 73 -9.98 -15.75 16.72
C PRO A 73 -11.24 -16.60 17.00
N GLN A 74 -11.77 -17.21 15.94
CA GLN A 74 -12.71 -18.30 16.15
C GLN A 74 -11.92 -19.45 16.79
N PRO A 75 -12.51 -20.17 17.77
CA PRO A 75 -11.85 -21.31 18.37
C PRO A 75 -11.65 -22.40 17.31
N GLU A 76 -10.47 -22.40 16.70
CA GLU A 76 -10.02 -23.57 15.99
C GLU A 76 -9.76 -24.67 17.01
N THR A 77 -10.26 -25.86 16.72
CA THR A 77 -10.04 -27.07 17.51
C THR A 77 -8.54 -27.21 17.79
N LYS A 78 -8.15 -27.01 19.05
CA LYS A 78 -6.75 -27.11 19.49
C LYS A 78 -6.21 -28.48 19.14
N GLN A 79 -5.42 -28.57 18.09
CA GLN A 79 -4.39 -29.61 18.02
C GLN A 79 -3.31 -29.18 19.02
N LEU A 80 -3.19 -29.92 20.11
CA LEU A 80 -2.15 -29.72 21.13
C LEU A 80 -0.78 -29.92 20.46
N ASP A 81 -0.12 -28.80 20.16
CA ASP A 81 1.26 -28.85 19.67
C ASP A 81 2.20 -29.16 20.83
N LEU A 82 2.79 -30.32 20.78
CA LEU A 82 3.73 -30.83 21.81
C LEU A 82 4.96 -29.92 21.97
N PHE A 83 5.26 -29.07 20.99
CA PHE A 83 6.41 -28.16 20.98
C PHE A 83 6.24 -26.93 21.88
N SER A 84 5.01 -26.54 22.24
CA SER A 84 4.74 -25.42 23.14
C SER A 84 5.14 -25.67 24.60
N MET A 85 5.48 -26.91 24.96
CA MET A 85 5.94 -27.28 26.31
C MET A 85 7.44 -27.04 26.55
N PHE A 86 8.22 -26.69 25.54
CA PHE A 86 9.69 -26.51 25.64
C PHE A 86 10.16 -25.07 25.39
N GLY A 87 9.54 -24.08 26.02
CA GLY A 87 10.15 -22.76 26.21
C GLY A 87 10.36 -21.93 24.94
N ALA A 88 9.56 -22.12 23.89
CA ALA A 88 9.52 -21.23 22.74
C ALA A 88 8.64 -20.00 23.05
N ALA A 89 8.96 -18.85 22.43
CA ALA A 89 8.32 -17.54 22.58
C ALA A 89 6.82 -17.62 22.80
N GLU A 90 6.28 -16.71 23.67
CA GLU A 90 4.84 -16.63 23.95
C GLU A 90 4.04 -16.72 22.64
N PRO A 91 3.08 -17.65 22.53
CA PRO A 91 2.27 -17.78 21.34
C PRO A 91 1.52 -16.48 21.13
N GLN A 92 1.79 -15.80 20.04
CA GLN A 92 1.03 -14.60 19.67
C GLN A 92 -0.46 -15.00 19.59
N PRO A 93 -1.37 -14.14 20.06
CA PRO A 93 -2.79 -14.44 20.01
C PRO A 93 -3.17 -14.72 18.55
N PRO A 94 -3.94 -15.78 18.28
CA PRO A 94 -4.33 -16.13 16.93
C PRO A 94 -5.05 -14.94 16.28
N THR A 95 -4.52 -14.47 15.16
CA THR A 95 -5.03 -13.31 14.42
C THR A 95 -6.03 -13.77 13.36
N VAL A 96 -7.07 -12.96 13.16
CA VAL A 96 -8.04 -13.20 12.05
C VAL A 96 -7.44 -12.65 10.76
N SER A 97 -7.11 -13.55 9.81
CA SER A 97 -6.58 -13.15 8.51
C SER A 97 -7.60 -12.34 7.70
N CYS A 98 -7.17 -11.27 7.08
CA CYS A 98 -7.99 -10.51 6.15
C CYS A 98 -8.24 -11.31 4.87
N LYS A 99 -9.41 -11.08 4.29
CA LYS A 99 -9.83 -11.75 3.06
C LYS A 99 -9.99 -10.76 1.91
N VAL A 100 -9.87 -11.29 0.72
CA VAL A 100 -10.19 -10.60 -0.52
C VAL A 100 -11.16 -11.45 -1.32
N LYS A 101 -12.10 -10.80 -2.00
CA LYS A 101 -13.09 -11.50 -2.82
C LYS A 101 -12.83 -11.24 -4.30
N ASN A 102 -12.55 -12.29 -5.05
CA ASN A 102 -12.40 -12.21 -6.49
C ASN A 102 -13.76 -12.34 -7.16
N TRP A 103 -14.33 -11.21 -7.59
CA TRP A 103 -15.65 -11.16 -8.23
C TRP A 103 -15.68 -11.68 -9.67
N ARG A 104 -14.52 -11.93 -10.28
CA ARG A 104 -14.39 -12.51 -11.62
C ARG A 104 -14.57 -14.04 -11.61
N LYS A 105 -14.56 -14.69 -10.43
CA LYS A 105 -14.68 -16.14 -10.27
C LYS A 105 -16.03 -16.51 -9.65
N GLY A 106 -16.84 -17.23 -10.42
CA GLY A 106 -18.18 -17.70 -10.00
C GLY A 106 -19.23 -16.58 -9.93
N SER A 107 -20.50 -16.96 -9.81
CA SER A 107 -21.65 -16.05 -9.80
C SER A 107 -21.68 -15.08 -8.61
N HIS A 108 -21.08 -15.47 -7.48
CA HIS A 108 -21.04 -14.68 -6.24
C HIS A 108 -19.63 -14.26 -5.83
N GLY A 109 -18.62 -14.47 -6.69
CA GLY A 109 -17.22 -14.28 -6.39
C GLY A 109 -16.64 -15.33 -5.42
N THR A 110 -15.33 -15.50 -5.41
CA THR A 110 -14.62 -16.44 -4.53
C THR A 110 -13.77 -15.68 -3.52
N ALA A 111 -13.96 -15.96 -2.23
CA ALA A 111 -13.16 -15.38 -1.16
C ALA A 111 -11.88 -16.19 -0.93
N GLN A 112 -10.76 -15.50 -0.70
CA GLN A 112 -9.46 -16.09 -0.36
C GLN A 112 -8.76 -15.21 0.68
N ASN A 113 -7.73 -15.72 1.36
CA ASN A 113 -6.95 -14.92 2.28
C ASN A 113 -6.12 -13.90 1.48
N PHE A 114 -5.98 -12.68 2.02
CA PHE A 114 -5.19 -11.62 1.37
C PHE A 114 -3.73 -12.03 1.20
N GLU A 115 -3.19 -12.73 2.18
CA GLU A 115 -1.81 -13.26 2.18
C GLU A 115 -1.47 -14.03 0.89
N THR A 116 -2.42 -14.82 0.36
CA THR A 116 -2.21 -15.60 -0.87
C THR A 116 -1.91 -14.74 -2.10
N ILE A 117 -2.37 -13.48 -2.12
CA ILE A 117 -2.00 -12.53 -3.18
C ILE A 117 -0.56 -12.07 -2.99
N GLN A 118 -0.18 -11.72 -1.77
CA GLN A 118 1.16 -11.23 -1.44
C GLN A 118 2.24 -12.29 -1.69
N GLU A 119 1.93 -13.55 -1.41
CA GLU A 119 2.81 -14.70 -1.68
C GLU A 119 2.89 -15.10 -3.15
N GLY A 120 2.01 -14.57 -4.00
CA GLY A 120 1.90 -14.98 -5.40
C GLY A 120 1.32 -16.39 -5.58
N SER A 121 0.67 -16.95 -4.55
CA SER A 121 0.03 -18.27 -4.57
C SER A 121 -1.27 -18.29 -5.37
N THR A 122 -1.71 -17.15 -5.87
CA THR A 122 -2.94 -16.99 -6.65
C THR A 122 -2.68 -16.19 -7.92
N SER A 123 -3.50 -16.41 -8.95
CA SER A 123 -3.49 -15.58 -10.17
C SER A 123 -4.11 -14.19 -9.99
N MET A 124 -4.65 -13.87 -8.81
CA MET A 124 -5.20 -12.54 -8.52
C MET A 124 -4.06 -11.57 -8.23
N LYS A 125 -4.07 -10.45 -8.93
CA LYS A 125 -3.22 -9.29 -8.69
C LYS A 125 -4.03 -8.04 -8.95
N PHE A 126 -3.76 -6.96 -8.23
CA PHE A 126 -4.41 -5.68 -8.51
C PHE A 126 -3.74 -5.01 -9.70
N ASP A 127 -4.53 -4.47 -10.62
CA ASP A 127 -3.99 -3.71 -11.76
C ASP A 127 -3.33 -2.42 -11.26
N TYR A 128 -3.96 -1.74 -10.28
CA TYR A 128 -3.47 -0.49 -9.69
C TYR A 128 -3.56 -0.54 -8.16
N VAL A 129 -2.52 -0.05 -7.50
CA VAL A 129 -2.49 0.23 -6.06
C VAL A 129 -2.17 1.70 -5.85
N ILE A 130 -2.98 2.39 -5.06
CA ILE A 130 -2.75 3.79 -4.68
C ILE A 130 -2.82 3.87 -3.17
N GLY A 131 -1.85 4.53 -2.53
CA GLY A 131 -1.86 4.60 -1.08
C GLY A 131 -0.99 5.70 -0.49
N ASN A 132 -1.33 6.02 0.77
CA ASN A 132 -0.52 6.78 1.70
C ASN A 132 -0.28 5.88 2.91
N PRO A 133 0.75 5.03 2.89
CA PRO A 133 1.01 4.11 3.99
C PRO A 133 1.46 4.85 5.25
N PRO A 134 1.34 4.25 6.45
CA PRO A 134 1.93 4.80 7.65
C PRO A 134 3.45 4.98 7.48
N TYR A 135 3.98 6.11 7.94
CA TYR A 135 5.39 6.47 7.74
C TYR A 135 6.30 5.84 8.78
N GLN A 136 5.79 5.69 9.99
CA GLN A 136 6.53 5.21 11.15
C GLN A 136 5.64 4.28 11.96
N ASP A 137 6.26 3.35 12.66
CA ASP A 137 5.60 2.49 13.62
C ASP A 137 5.14 3.31 14.85
N GLU A 138 4.07 2.85 15.51
CA GLU A 138 3.69 3.41 16.79
C GLU A 138 4.79 3.11 17.81
N ARG A 139 5.07 4.10 18.67
CA ARG A 139 6.11 3.94 19.69
C ARG A 139 5.69 2.85 20.68
N GLN A 140 6.41 1.74 20.67
CA GLN A 140 6.21 0.69 21.67
C GLN A 140 7.22 0.87 22.82
N GLY A 141 6.72 0.95 24.04
CA GLY A 141 7.54 1.00 25.25
C GLY A 141 8.31 2.31 25.46
N THR A 142 9.52 2.21 26.04
CA THR A 142 10.38 3.34 26.40
C THR A 142 11.21 3.91 25.23
N SER A 143 11.05 3.40 24.03
CA SER A 143 11.81 3.87 22.87
C SER A 143 11.38 5.29 22.48
N THR A 144 12.35 6.22 22.47
CA THR A 144 12.11 7.62 22.06
C THR A 144 12.01 7.79 20.56
N THR A 145 12.25 6.72 19.77
CA THR A 145 12.43 6.86 18.33
C THR A 145 11.62 5.81 17.57
N ALA A 146 10.60 6.27 16.83
CA ALA A 146 9.84 5.44 15.92
C ALA A 146 10.69 5.00 14.71
N LEU A 147 10.56 3.75 14.31
CA LEU A 147 11.21 3.21 13.12
C LEU A 147 10.34 3.45 11.87
N PRO A 148 10.94 3.67 10.69
CA PRO A 148 10.17 3.75 9.46
C PRO A 148 9.55 2.39 9.14
N VAL A 149 8.31 2.41 8.66
CA VAL A 149 7.59 1.21 8.20
C VAL A 149 7.11 1.34 6.75
N TYR A 150 7.15 2.55 6.19
CA TYR A 150 6.69 2.79 4.83
C TYR A 150 7.43 1.96 3.77
N ASN A 151 8.69 1.63 4.00
CA ASN A 151 9.47 0.75 3.14
C ASN A 151 8.85 -0.66 3.04
N ASN A 152 8.37 -1.23 4.16
CA ASN A 152 7.70 -2.52 4.19
C ASN A 152 6.37 -2.46 3.41
N PHE A 153 5.65 -1.34 3.52
CA PHE A 153 4.41 -1.12 2.76
C PHE A 153 4.67 -0.95 1.26
N MET A 154 5.78 -0.30 0.87
CA MET A 154 6.19 -0.22 -0.53
C MET A 154 6.45 -1.61 -1.09
N ASP A 155 7.25 -2.43 -0.41
CA ASP A 155 7.57 -3.80 -0.82
C ASP A 155 6.31 -4.69 -0.90
N ALA A 156 5.42 -4.60 0.10
CA ALA A 156 4.16 -5.31 0.12
C ALA A 156 3.25 -4.90 -1.06
N SER A 157 3.17 -3.59 -1.34
CA SER A 157 2.36 -3.06 -2.43
C SER A 157 2.86 -3.53 -3.80
N TYR A 158 4.18 -3.62 -4.01
CA TYR A 158 4.78 -4.11 -5.25
C TYR A 158 4.52 -5.61 -5.50
N LYS A 159 4.31 -6.38 -4.44
CA LYS A 159 3.92 -7.80 -4.56
C LYS A 159 2.48 -7.96 -5.03
N VAL A 160 1.57 -7.12 -4.54
CA VAL A 160 0.12 -7.27 -4.79
C VAL A 160 -0.39 -6.47 -5.98
N GLY A 161 0.34 -5.43 -6.44
CA GLY A 161 -0.05 -4.52 -7.52
C GLY A 161 0.88 -4.56 -8.72
N SER A 162 0.32 -4.47 -9.94
CA SER A 162 1.10 -4.36 -11.17
C SER A 162 1.62 -2.93 -11.38
N SER A 163 0.77 -1.94 -11.14
CA SER A 163 1.13 -0.52 -11.14
C SER A 163 0.83 0.06 -9.77
N VAL A 164 1.82 0.68 -9.12
CA VAL A 164 1.74 1.13 -7.74
C VAL A 164 2.14 2.59 -7.62
N MET A 165 1.25 3.41 -7.07
CA MET A 165 1.50 4.82 -6.77
C MET A 165 1.38 5.05 -5.26
N LEU A 166 2.46 5.50 -4.63
CA LEU A 166 2.49 5.75 -3.19
C LEU A 166 3.03 7.14 -2.89
N ILE A 167 2.46 7.76 -1.85
CA ILE A 167 3.01 8.95 -1.23
C ILE A 167 3.74 8.55 0.05
N THR A 168 5.03 8.85 0.14
CA THR A 168 5.91 8.40 1.23
C THR A 168 6.93 9.47 1.62
N PRO A 169 7.58 9.35 2.79
CA PRO A 169 8.76 10.16 3.09
C PRO A 169 9.83 9.97 2.02
N ALA A 170 10.45 11.08 1.59
CA ALA A 170 11.39 11.08 0.47
C ALA A 170 12.84 10.80 0.85
N ARG A 171 13.15 10.56 2.13
CA ARG A 171 14.54 10.48 2.64
C ARG A 171 15.35 9.36 1.98
N PHE A 172 14.71 8.25 1.62
CA PHE A 172 15.38 7.13 0.95
C PHE A 172 15.97 7.53 -0.42
N LEU A 173 15.37 8.51 -1.11
CA LEU A 173 15.87 9.02 -2.40
C LEU A 173 17.26 9.67 -2.28
N PHE A 174 17.62 10.13 -1.08
CA PHE A 174 18.91 10.74 -0.76
C PHE A 174 19.83 9.77 0.00
N ASN A 175 19.51 8.48 0.00
CA ASN A 175 20.19 7.46 0.81
C ASN A 175 20.31 7.86 2.30
N ALA A 176 19.30 8.58 2.79
CA ALA A 176 19.21 9.13 4.13
C ALA A 176 18.01 8.53 4.88
N GLY A 177 17.98 8.77 6.20
CA GLY A 177 16.91 8.25 7.04
C GLY A 177 17.32 6.97 7.76
N ARG A 178 16.31 6.24 8.25
CA ARG A 178 16.51 5.00 9.04
C ARG A 178 16.08 3.74 8.31
N THR A 179 15.66 3.87 7.06
CA THR A 179 15.46 2.71 6.19
C THR A 179 16.81 2.02 5.94
N PRO A 180 16.85 0.69 5.78
CA PRO A 180 18.09 -0.02 5.48
C PRO A 180 18.76 0.55 4.22
N LYS A 181 20.06 0.80 4.27
CA LYS A 181 20.80 1.36 3.13
C LYS A 181 20.68 0.47 1.89
N GLN A 182 20.77 -0.82 2.07
CA GLN A 182 20.60 -1.79 0.98
C GLN A 182 19.23 -1.66 0.31
N TRP A 183 18.17 -1.44 1.09
CA TRP A 183 16.83 -1.20 0.55
C TRP A 183 16.76 0.12 -0.22
N ASN A 184 17.38 1.19 0.30
CA ASN A 184 17.46 2.46 -0.43
C ASN A 184 18.15 2.29 -1.78
N GLU A 185 19.28 1.59 -1.81
CA GLU A 185 20.02 1.29 -3.05
C GLU A 185 19.18 0.45 -4.01
N GLN A 186 18.45 -0.54 -3.51
CA GLN A 186 17.53 -1.34 -4.31
C GLN A 186 16.46 -0.46 -4.96
N MET A 187 15.83 0.45 -4.22
CA MET A 187 14.82 1.36 -4.75
C MET A 187 15.41 2.33 -5.77
N LEU A 188 16.60 2.88 -5.51
CA LEU A 188 17.27 3.80 -6.42
C LEU A 188 17.73 3.12 -7.72
N ASN A 189 17.97 1.82 -7.70
CA ASN A 189 18.36 1.02 -8.85
C ASN A 189 17.19 0.29 -9.54
N ASP A 190 15.97 0.35 -8.98
CA ASP A 190 14.80 -0.25 -9.61
C ASP A 190 14.44 0.54 -10.88
N GLU A 191 14.61 -0.08 -12.04
CA GLU A 191 14.32 0.51 -13.35
C GLU A 191 12.83 0.72 -13.60
N HIS A 192 11.98 0.08 -12.83
CA HIS A 192 10.52 0.18 -12.92
C HIS A 192 9.96 1.32 -12.05
N LEU A 193 10.79 1.91 -11.17
CA LEU A 193 10.39 2.96 -10.24
C LEU A 193 10.76 4.34 -10.77
N LYS A 194 9.83 5.29 -10.65
CA LYS A 194 10.09 6.71 -10.91
C LYS A 194 9.47 7.60 -9.85
N VAL A 195 10.04 8.79 -9.66
CA VAL A 195 9.47 9.85 -8.84
C VAL A 195 8.60 10.73 -9.72
N LEU A 196 7.32 10.85 -9.37
CA LEU A 196 6.36 11.72 -10.07
C LEU A 196 6.37 13.13 -9.50
N TYR A 197 6.51 13.23 -8.18
CA TYR A 197 6.46 14.50 -7.48
C TYR A 197 7.36 14.43 -6.23
N TYR A 198 8.00 15.53 -5.91
CA TYR A 198 8.76 15.72 -4.68
C TYR A 198 8.48 17.11 -4.12
N GLU A 199 8.15 17.17 -2.82
CA GLU A 199 8.03 18.41 -2.06
C GLU A 199 8.97 18.32 -0.85
N LYS A 200 9.90 19.28 -0.76
CA LYS A 200 10.88 19.36 0.34
C LYS A 200 10.20 19.70 1.67
N ASP A 201 9.20 20.56 1.61
CA ASP A 201 8.43 21.02 2.75
C ASP A 201 7.18 20.16 2.92
N GLY A 202 7.26 19.19 3.83
CA GLY A 202 6.15 18.24 4.08
C GLY A 202 4.86 18.92 4.55
N GLU A 203 4.95 20.09 5.22
CA GLU A 203 3.77 20.82 5.70
C GLU A 203 2.88 21.34 4.58
N LYS A 204 3.45 21.59 3.39
CA LYS A 204 2.65 21.97 2.21
C LYS A 204 1.76 20.87 1.69
N VAL A 205 2.12 19.61 1.97
CA VAL A 205 1.36 18.43 1.56
C VAL A 205 0.46 17.96 2.70
N PHE A 206 1.01 17.94 3.91
CA PHE A 206 0.31 17.51 5.13
C PHE A 206 0.45 18.60 6.20
N PRO A 207 -0.52 19.51 6.31
CA PRO A 207 -0.50 20.56 7.32
C PRO A 207 -0.33 20.00 8.74
N ASN A 208 0.45 20.69 9.56
CA ASN A 208 0.75 20.33 10.95
C ASN A 208 1.58 19.04 11.13
N THR A 209 2.34 18.62 10.10
CA THR A 209 3.23 17.45 10.19
C THR A 209 4.66 17.83 9.86
N ASP A 210 5.62 17.50 10.75
CA ASP A 210 7.06 17.65 10.46
C ASP A 210 7.60 16.39 9.77
N ILE A 211 7.61 16.36 8.44
CA ILE A 211 8.16 15.26 7.64
C ILE A 211 9.55 15.68 7.14
N LYS A 212 10.57 15.40 7.97
CA LYS A 212 11.97 15.71 7.62
C LYS A 212 12.42 15.02 6.34
N GLY A 213 12.98 15.81 5.43
CA GLY A 213 13.45 15.34 4.12
C GLY A 213 12.40 15.34 3.03
N GLY A 214 11.19 15.83 3.36
CA GLY A 214 10.10 16.00 2.41
C GLY A 214 9.32 14.73 2.09
N VAL A 215 8.42 14.88 1.12
CA VAL A 215 7.47 13.86 0.67
C VAL A 215 7.67 13.61 -0.81
N ALA A 216 7.57 12.36 -1.23
CA ALA A 216 7.60 11.99 -2.63
C ALA A 216 6.36 11.18 -3.03
N ILE A 217 5.85 11.42 -4.22
CA ILE A 217 4.93 10.52 -4.91
C ILE A 217 5.77 9.69 -5.86
N THR A 218 5.80 8.40 -5.62
CA THR A 218 6.49 7.42 -6.46
C THR A 218 5.49 6.62 -7.27
N TYR A 219 5.91 6.18 -8.45
CA TYR A 219 5.14 5.30 -9.32
C TYR A 219 6.03 4.17 -9.80
N ARG A 220 5.58 2.95 -9.61
CA ARG A 220 6.23 1.74 -10.10
C ARG A 220 5.29 0.97 -11.02
N ASP A 221 5.79 0.55 -12.17
CA ASP A 221 5.04 -0.29 -13.10
C ASP A 221 5.92 -1.48 -13.51
N GLU A 222 5.50 -2.68 -13.18
CA GLU A 222 6.28 -3.89 -13.44
C GLU A 222 6.52 -4.18 -14.92
N LYS A 223 5.73 -3.56 -15.81
CA LYS A 223 5.78 -3.77 -17.26
C LYS A 223 6.57 -2.70 -18.01
N GLN A 224 6.93 -1.60 -17.31
CA GLN A 224 7.61 -0.46 -17.94
C GLN A 224 8.95 -0.19 -17.26
N SER A 225 10.03 -0.10 -18.04
CA SER A 225 11.31 0.39 -17.56
C SER A 225 11.41 1.90 -17.81
N TYR A 226 11.69 2.65 -16.74
CA TYR A 226 11.96 4.10 -16.77
C TYR A 226 13.46 4.38 -16.67
N GLY A 227 14.26 3.34 -16.45
CA GLY A 227 15.65 3.42 -16.05
C GLY A 227 15.82 3.77 -14.57
N ALA A 228 16.90 3.31 -13.98
CA ALA A 228 17.20 3.52 -12.57
C ALA A 228 17.21 5.02 -12.21
N ILE A 229 16.65 5.37 -11.04
CA ILE A 229 16.72 6.74 -10.49
C ILE A 229 18.18 7.12 -10.27
N GLY A 230 18.97 6.20 -9.67
CA GLY A 230 20.38 6.41 -9.35
C GLY A 230 20.56 7.54 -8.33
N THR A 231 21.27 8.59 -8.71
CA THR A 231 21.37 9.79 -7.88
C THR A 231 20.14 10.67 -8.07
N PHE A 232 19.37 10.86 -7.02
CA PHE A 232 18.22 11.76 -7.03
C PHE A 232 18.64 13.18 -6.66
N THR A 233 18.15 14.17 -7.41
CA THR A 233 18.30 15.59 -7.08
C THR A 233 16.93 16.26 -7.00
N ILE A 234 16.85 17.32 -6.17
CA ILE A 234 15.63 18.10 -6.02
C ILE A 234 15.37 19.03 -7.23
N PHE A 235 16.33 19.15 -8.12
CA PHE A 235 16.26 20.02 -9.30
C PHE A 235 15.99 19.15 -10.54
N PRO A 236 14.79 19.26 -11.16
CA PRO A 236 14.45 18.46 -12.34
C PRO A 236 15.47 18.60 -13.50
N GLU A 237 16.04 19.77 -13.66
CA GLU A 237 17.04 20.08 -14.69
C GLU A 237 18.32 19.24 -14.51
N LEU A 238 18.78 19.09 -13.26
CA LEU A 238 19.96 18.27 -12.95
C LEU A 238 19.69 16.80 -13.18
N ASN A 239 18.48 16.30 -12.92
CA ASN A 239 18.09 14.92 -13.22
C ASN A 239 18.16 14.64 -14.72
N LEU A 240 17.74 15.60 -15.58
CA LEU A 240 17.85 15.50 -17.02
C LEU A 240 19.32 15.48 -17.48
N ILE A 241 20.17 16.33 -16.90
CA ILE A 241 21.59 16.37 -17.20
C ILE A 241 22.26 15.06 -16.80
N LEU A 242 22.01 14.59 -15.58
CA LEU A 242 22.56 13.32 -15.08
C LEU A 242 22.21 12.14 -16.00
N ARG A 243 20.95 12.06 -16.47
CA ARG A 243 20.55 11.02 -17.42
C ARG A 243 21.33 11.09 -18.74
N LYS A 244 21.55 12.29 -19.29
CA LYS A 244 22.31 12.48 -20.54
C LYS A 244 23.78 12.12 -20.42
N VAL A 245 24.41 12.39 -19.26
CA VAL A 245 25.83 12.17 -19.06
C VAL A 245 26.16 10.82 -18.41
N LYS A 246 25.19 10.12 -17.85
CA LYS A 246 25.37 8.83 -17.17
C LYS A 246 26.21 7.84 -18.00
N ASN A 247 25.93 7.71 -19.29
CA ASN A 247 26.65 6.83 -20.20
C ASN A 247 28.11 7.29 -20.49
N LYS A 248 28.44 8.54 -20.19
CA LYS A 248 29.78 9.10 -20.36
C LYS A 248 30.60 9.02 -19.07
N ILE A 249 29.94 9.12 -17.91
CA ILE A 249 30.57 9.03 -16.58
C ILE A 249 31.05 7.60 -16.29
N VAL A 250 30.38 6.56 -16.78
CA VAL A 250 30.78 5.15 -16.59
C VAL A 250 32.18 4.82 -17.15
N LYS A 251 32.75 5.70 -17.99
CA LYS A 251 34.09 5.53 -18.57
C LYS A 251 35.15 6.51 -18.04
N GLY A 252 34.82 7.38 -17.12
CA GLY A 252 35.72 8.37 -16.56
C GLY A 252 35.70 8.36 -15.03
N ASN A 253 36.77 8.81 -14.42
CA ASN A 253 36.83 9.04 -12.98
C ASN A 253 35.79 10.08 -12.60
N SER A 254 35.17 9.91 -11.43
CA SER A 254 34.27 10.90 -10.87
C SER A 254 35.02 12.22 -10.63
N LEU A 255 34.36 13.37 -10.88
CA LEU A 255 34.90 14.68 -10.51
C LEU A 255 34.97 14.87 -8.98
N ALA A 256 34.49 13.90 -8.21
CA ALA A 256 34.52 13.90 -6.75
C ALA A 256 35.68 13.07 -6.18
N ASP A 257 36.47 12.42 -7.02
CA ASP A 257 37.74 11.75 -6.68
C ASP A 257 38.91 12.69 -6.98
#